data_4d5a28978a5c12f63dd8c05c4370adbf
#
_entry.id   4d5a28978a5c12f63dd8c05c4370adbf
#
_cell.length_a   1.000
_cell.length_b   1.000
_cell.length_c   1.000
_cell.angle_alpha   90.00
_cell.angle_beta   90.00
_cell.angle_gamma   90.00
#
_symmetry.space_group_name_H-M   'P 1'
#
loop_
_entity.id
_entity.type
_entity.pdbx_description
1 polymer ?
#
loop_
_entity_poly.entity_id
_entity_poly.type
_entity_poly.pdbx_seq_one_letter_code
_entity_poly.pdbx_strand_id
1 'polypeptide(L)' 'MNEENRRKLWKIIVDAGDYLQGQLPDHPNHPKGRNPYAHVAICIKNKFNASYKDIEDEKMEDILKYI' A
#
# COMPACT_ATOMS: atom_id res chain seq x y z
N MET A 1 11.94 -3.31 7.76
CA MET A 1 11.13 -2.32 8.52
C MET A 1 10.94 -2.81 9.95
N ASN A 2 11.21 -1.99 10.96
CA ASN A 2 10.96 -2.40 12.34
C ASN A 2 9.45 -2.42 12.64
N GLU A 3 9.06 -2.95 13.79
CA GLU A 3 7.65 -3.13 14.12
C GLU A 3 6.89 -1.81 14.19
N GLU A 4 7.49 -0.79 14.78
CA GLU A 4 6.87 0.53 14.89
C GLU A 4 6.62 1.13 13.52
N ASN A 5 7.61 1.07 12.63
CA ASN A 5 7.47 1.59 11.28
C ASN A 5 6.48 0.78 10.45
N ARG A 6 6.42 -0.55 10.65
CA ARG A 6 5.41 -1.38 9.99
C ARG A 6 3.99 -0.94 10.35
N ARG A 7 3.76 -0.66 11.63
CA ARG A 7 2.45 -0.20 12.10
C ARG A 7 2.10 1.16 11.50
N LYS A 8 3.05 2.08 11.48
CA LYS A 8 2.85 3.40 10.88
C LYS A 8 2.53 3.30 9.38
N LEU A 9 3.30 2.50 8.67
CA LEU A 9 3.05 2.28 7.24
C LEU A 9 1.72 1.60 6.99
N TRP A 10 1.36 0.62 7.79
CA TRP A 10 0.07 -0.05 7.64
C TRP A 10 -1.09 0.93 7.79
N LYS A 11 -1.00 1.81 8.77
CA LYS A 11 -2.02 2.85 8.96
C LYS A 11 -2.12 3.76 7.73
N ILE A 12 -0.98 4.15 7.18
CA ILE A 12 -0.94 4.99 5.98
C ILE A 12 -1.50 4.25 4.78
N ILE A 13 -1.18 2.96 4.64
CA ILE A 13 -1.73 2.12 3.58
C ILE A 13 -3.26 2.03 3.71
N VAL A 14 -3.76 1.83 4.91
CA VAL A 14 -5.20 1.77 5.17
C VAL A 14 -5.86 3.11 4.83
N ASP A 15 -5.27 4.23 5.25
CA ASP A 15 -5.80 5.55 4.94
C ASP A 15 -5.82 5.81 3.42
N ALA A 16 -4.76 5.43 2.72
CA ALA A 16 -4.70 5.56 1.27
C ALA A 16 -5.73 4.65 0.60
N GLY A 17 -5.91 3.43 1.12
CA GLY A 17 -6.93 2.51 0.61
C GLY A 17 -8.34 3.05 0.80
N ASP A 18 -8.62 3.66 1.95
CA ASP A 18 -9.90 4.29 2.21
C ASP A 18 -10.17 5.43 1.22
N TYR A 19 -9.15 6.22 0.92
CA TYR A 19 -9.26 7.29 -0.07
C TYR A 19 -9.59 6.74 -1.46
N LEU A 20 -8.98 5.61 -1.84
CA LEU A 20 -9.17 4.99 -3.14
C LEU A 20 -10.45 4.15 -3.22
N GLN A 21 -11.09 3.89 -2.11
CA GLN A 21 -12.30 3.06 -2.10
C GLN A 21 -13.39 3.69 -2.97
N GLY A 22 -13.88 2.91 -3.94
CA GLY A 22 -14.87 3.39 -4.89
C GLY A 22 -14.31 4.21 -6.05
N GLN A 23 -13.01 4.51 -6.07
CA GLN A 23 -12.36 5.27 -7.14
C GLN A 23 -11.64 4.37 -8.14
N LEU A 24 -11.33 3.13 -7.77
CA LEU A 24 -10.72 2.18 -8.69
C LEU A 24 -11.77 1.58 -9.61
N PRO A 25 -11.47 1.43 -10.91
CA PRO A 25 -12.40 0.83 -11.84
C PRO A 25 -12.65 -0.64 -11.52
N ASP A 26 -13.86 -1.11 -11.78
CA ASP A 26 -14.20 -2.51 -11.63
C ASP A 26 -13.40 -3.35 -12.61
N HIS A 27 -12.99 -4.52 -12.18
CA HIS A 27 -12.28 -5.47 -13.02
C HIS A 27 -13.20 -6.67 -13.32
N PRO A 28 -13.19 -7.22 -14.55
CA PRO A 28 -14.04 -8.37 -14.90
C PRO A 28 -13.91 -9.55 -13.95
N ASN A 29 -12.73 -9.76 -13.41
CA ASN A 29 -12.48 -10.84 -12.45
C ASN A 29 -12.78 -10.45 -10.99
N HIS A 30 -13.17 -9.20 -10.76
CA HIS A 30 -13.48 -8.67 -9.45
C HIS A 30 -14.77 -7.84 -9.52
N PRO A 31 -15.92 -8.50 -9.67
CA PRO A 31 -17.19 -7.78 -9.90
C PRO A 31 -17.60 -6.88 -8.74
N LYS A 32 -17.03 -7.06 -7.57
CA LYS A 32 -17.27 -6.20 -6.40
C LYS A 32 -16.28 -5.06 -6.28
N GLY A 33 -15.43 -4.86 -7.31
CA GLY A 33 -14.37 -3.87 -7.29
C GLY A 33 -13.06 -4.44 -6.77
N ARG A 34 -11.99 -3.66 -6.94
CA ARG A 34 -10.66 -4.05 -6.46
C ARG A 34 -10.53 -3.74 -4.97
N ASN A 35 -9.76 -4.56 -4.26
CA ASN A 35 -9.41 -4.27 -2.88
C ASN A 35 -8.39 -3.12 -2.87
N PRO A 36 -8.76 -1.90 -2.42
CA PRO A 36 -7.85 -0.75 -2.48
C PRO A 36 -6.62 -0.92 -1.58
N TYR A 37 -6.75 -1.64 -0.47
CA TYR A 37 -5.62 -1.87 0.44
C TYR A 37 -4.58 -2.77 -0.20
N ALA A 38 -5.02 -3.85 -0.82
CA ALA A 38 -4.13 -4.73 -1.57
C ALA A 38 -3.50 -4.00 -2.74
N HIS A 39 -4.23 -3.12 -3.42
CA HIS A 39 -3.71 -2.32 -4.51
C HIS A 39 -2.54 -1.45 -4.07
N VAL A 40 -2.69 -0.72 -2.97
CA VAL A 40 -1.63 0.13 -2.42
C VAL A 40 -0.40 -0.72 -2.05
N ALA A 41 -0.61 -1.84 -1.37
CA ALA A 41 0.48 -2.72 -0.97
C ALA A 41 1.23 -3.29 -2.17
N ILE A 42 0.52 -3.68 -3.21
CA ILE A 42 1.12 -4.20 -4.45
C ILE A 42 1.91 -3.11 -5.17
N CYS A 43 1.41 -1.88 -5.20
CA CYS A 43 2.13 -0.75 -5.80
C CYS A 43 3.46 -0.53 -5.08
N ILE A 44 3.48 -0.58 -3.77
CA ILE A 44 4.71 -0.45 -2.98
C ILE A 44 5.66 -1.59 -3.32
N LYS A 45 5.16 -2.82 -3.35
CA LYS A 45 5.98 -3.99 -3.68
C LYS A 45 6.62 -3.86 -5.06
N ASN A 46 5.86 -3.42 -6.04
CA ASN A 46 6.36 -3.27 -7.40
C ASN A 46 7.40 -2.14 -7.51
N LYS A 47 7.18 -1.04 -6.79
CA LYS A 47 8.09 0.11 -6.83
C LYS A 47 9.42 -0.20 -6.14
N PHE A 48 9.39 -0.86 -5.00
CA PHE A 48 10.57 -1.10 -4.17
C PHE A 48 11.09 -2.54 -4.25
N ASN A 49 10.46 -3.39 -5.07
CA ASN A 49 10.83 -4.80 -5.26
C ASN A 49 10.80 -5.64 -3.98
N ALA A 50 10.02 -5.20 -2.98
CA ALA A 50 9.86 -5.91 -1.72
C ALA A 50 8.58 -5.47 -1.02
N SER A 51 8.02 -6.37 -0.21
CA SER A 51 6.90 -6.02 0.66
C SER A 51 7.31 -4.90 1.61
N TYR A 52 6.38 -4.01 1.96
CA TYR A 52 6.69 -2.92 2.90
C TYR A 52 7.27 -3.42 4.23
N LYS A 53 6.95 -4.65 4.62
CA LYS A 53 7.47 -5.28 5.84
C LYS A 53 8.96 -5.59 5.75
N ASP A 54 9.45 -5.83 4.54
CA ASP A 54 10.82 -6.25 4.27
C ASP A 54 11.71 -5.10 3.79
N ILE A 55 11.13 -3.94 3.55
CA ILE A 55 11.88 -2.76 3.13
C ILE A 55 12.61 -2.16 4.33
N GLU A 56 13.82 -1.65 4.08
CA GLU A 56 14.62 -1.03 5.12
C GLU A 56 13.96 0.22 5.69
N ASP A 57 14.15 0.47 7.00
CA ASP A 57 13.58 1.64 7.67
C ASP A 57 13.98 2.95 6.99
N GLU A 58 15.18 3.00 6.42
CA GLU A 58 15.70 4.17 5.73
C GLU A 58 14.86 4.56 4.51
N LYS A 59 14.12 3.61 3.96
CA LYS A 59 13.26 3.82 2.79
C LYS A 59 11.85 4.28 3.15
N MET A 60 11.54 4.37 4.43
CA MET A 60 10.18 4.73 4.86
C MET A 60 9.75 6.08 4.29
N GLU A 61 10.63 7.07 4.33
CA GLU A 61 10.33 8.38 3.79
C GLU A 61 10.04 8.33 2.30
N ASP A 62 10.80 7.53 1.55
CA ASP A 62 10.55 7.35 0.11
C ASP A 62 9.20 6.70 -0.15
N ILE A 63 8.80 5.74 0.68
CA ILE A 63 7.49 5.10 0.59
C ILE A 63 6.39 6.12 0.85
N LEU A 64 6.55 6.95 1.87
CA LEU A 64 5.57 7.98 2.23
C LEU A 64 5.38 8.97 1.08
N LYS A 65 6.46 9.34 0.42
CA LYS A 65 6.40 10.24 -0.75
C LYS A 65 5.71 9.57 -1.93
N TYR A 66 5.88 8.26 -2.07
CA TYR A 66 5.28 7.51 -3.15
C TYR A 66 3.77 7.36 -2.97
N ILE A 67 3.33 7.15 -1.75
CA ILE A 67 1.90 7.04 -1.46
C ILE A 67 1.27 8.43 -1.52
#